data_75c87aeb51aad6dc2b5209fb88f8aca6
#
_entry.id   75c87aeb51aad6dc2b5209fb88f8aca6
#
_cell.length_a   1.000
_cell.length_b   1.000
_cell.length_c   1.000
_cell.angle_alpha   90.00
_cell.angle_beta   90.00
_cell.angle_gamma   90.00
#
_symmetry.space_group_name_H-M   'P 1'
#
loop_
_entity.id
_entity.type
_entity.pdbx_description
1 polymer ?
#
loop_
_entity_poly.entity_id
_entity_poly.type
_entity_poly.pdbx_seq_one_letter_code
_entity_poly.pdbx_strand_id
1 'polypeptide(L)'
;MSEIISIPILELMEKTEQWLLNQGYKKNTLGVYKATWNKFRAYSSSPFYDRETAEKFLLRYFGVDVNAIDQKLDIRMRHARRHMSALDEFLRTGEICRRKVRGITTIADDGFDLFFSRFLDFCREQNYSKSWLDNTISGLRIFLLATHVSHTSTPEGIDMDTINCFSEAMRSADEICMNVRRMRCRQVAVYLHWLYQHGITKQDYSLQLPEFKRTPAKLPQTWSKEEIEQILAAIDTENPTGKRNYAMFLLMARTGLRISDVVSLRFSNIDWKNSTISLSQQKTGNNLGLPLSKELGMAIISYLKDGRPRSSSDFIFLRHTAPYDPLDYHNNFNPELREYMRRAGITVPKEGHAGVHTLRHSFATNLLKDEASLQDISQILGHSDINVTETYLRVDIDQLRLCSLDLEVL
;
A
#
# COMPACT_ATOMS: atom_id res chain seq x y z
N MET A 1 -17.09 23.24 -21.93
CA MET A 1 -16.47 24.36 -21.21
C MET A 1 -16.99 24.31 -19.79
N SER A 2 -16.22 23.77 -18.85
CA SER A 2 -16.56 23.77 -17.44
C SER A 2 -16.41 25.20 -16.92
N GLU A 3 -17.45 25.76 -16.33
CA GLU A 3 -17.39 27.03 -15.61
C GLU A 3 -16.24 27.00 -14.62
N ILE A 4 -15.29 27.92 -14.80
CA ILE A 4 -14.21 28.13 -13.83
C ILE A 4 -14.89 28.76 -12.61
N ILE A 5 -15.15 27.97 -11.58
CA ILE A 5 -15.68 28.43 -10.31
C ILE A 5 -14.58 29.30 -9.67
N SER A 6 -14.67 30.60 -9.87
CA SER A 6 -13.74 31.57 -9.28
C SER A 6 -14.19 31.82 -7.85
N ILE A 7 -13.52 31.18 -6.87
CA ILE A 7 -13.79 31.38 -5.44
C ILE A 7 -12.69 32.23 -4.80
N PRO A 8 -13.02 33.22 -3.96
CA PRO A 8 -12.03 33.98 -3.20
C PRO A 8 -11.19 33.06 -2.29
N ILE A 9 -9.87 33.29 -2.27
CA ILE A 9 -8.93 32.46 -1.47
C ILE A 9 -9.36 32.39 -0.02
N LEU A 10 -9.82 33.50 0.56
CA LEU A 10 -10.23 33.55 1.95
C LEU A 10 -11.43 32.64 2.22
N GLU A 11 -12.45 32.73 1.38
CA GLU A 11 -13.66 31.89 1.45
C GLU A 11 -13.34 30.40 1.28
N LEU A 12 -12.44 30.08 0.33
CA LEU A 12 -11.97 28.71 0.12
C LEU A 12 -11.25 28.17 1.38
N MET A 13 -10.39 28.98 2.00
CA MET A 13 -9.69 28.61 3.23
C MET A 13 -10.66 28.34 4.37
N GLU A 14 -11.67 29.19 4.57
CA GLU A 14 -12.68 29.06 5.62
C GLU A 14 -13.54 27.80 5.44
N LYS A 15 -14.06 27.57 4.24
CA LYS A 15 -14.83 26.37 3.90
C LYS A 15 -14.01 25.09 4.08
N THR A 16 -12.76 25.11 3.63
CA THR A 16 -11.85 23.98 3.77
C THR A 16 -11.51 23.71 5.24
N GLU A 17 -11.28 24.75 6.03
CA GLU A 17 -11.05 24.62 7.48
C GLU A 17 -12.26 24.01 8.19
N GLN A 18 -13.46 24.52 7.89
CA GLN A 18 -14.68 24.00 8.49
C GLN A 18 -14.93 22.53 8.15
N TRP A 19 -14.68 22.15 6.90
CA TRP A 19 -14.75 20.76 6.48
C TRP A 19 -13.76 19.88 7.25
N LEU A 20 -12.51 20.30 7.39
CA LEU A 20 -11.48 19.57 8.14
C LEU A 20 -11.84 19.45 9.63
N LEU A 21 -12.43 20.50 10.24
CA LEU A 21 -12.94 20.44 11.61
C LEU A 21 -14.04 19.39 11.76
N ASN A 22 -14.99 19.35 10.83
CA ASN A 22 -16.07 18.38 10.81
C ASN A 22 -15.55 16.94 10.65
N GLN A 23 -14.39 16.76 10.00
CA GLN A 23 -13.68 15.47 9.90
C GLN A 23 -12.84 15.13 11.14
N GLY A 24 -12.92 15.93 12.21
CA GLY A 24 -12.23 15.68 13.49
C GLY A 24 -10.76 16.10 13.53
N TYR A 25 -10.30 16.94 12.61
CA TYR A 25 -8.94 17.48 12.68
C TYR A 25 -8.76 18.41 13.89
N LYS A 26 -7.64 18.27 14.61
CA LYS A 26 -7.33 19.10 15.78
C LYS A 26 -7.00 20.54 15.38
N LYS A 27 -7.41 21.52 16.18
CA LYS A 27 -7.12 22.95 15.95
C LYS A 27 -5.64 23.23 15.71
N ASN A 28 -4.73 22.58 16.45
CA ASN A 28 -3.28 22.74 16.27
C ASN A 28 -2.82 22.27 14.88
N THR A 29 -3.39 21.17 14.36
CA THR A 29 -3.10 20.70 12.99
C THR A 29 -3.57 21.72 11.97
N LEU A 30 -4.77 22.27 12.15
CA LEU A 30 -5.32 23.30 11.26
C LEU A 30 -4.51 24.60 11.32
N GLY A 31 -3.95 24.94 12.47
CA GLY A 31 -3.03 26.07 12.58
C GLY A 31 -1.84 26.00 11.62
N VAL A 32 -1.29 24.80 11.41
CA VAL A 32 -0.20 24.57 10.45
C VAL A 32 -0.67 24.72 9.00
N TYR A 33 -1.87 24.23 8.67
CA TYR A 33 -2.49 24.44 7.35
C TYR A 33 -2.69 25.93 7.09
N LYS A 34 -3.31 26.63 8.02
CA LYS A 34 -3.59 28.10 7.94
C LYS A 34 -2.31 28.90 7.78
N ALA A 35 -1.23 28.54 8.46
CA ALA A 35 0.06 29.21 8.31
C ALA A 35 0.59 29.12 6.85
N THR A 36 0.44 27.98 6.21
CA THR A 36 0.80 27.80 4.79
C THR A 36 -0.14 28.58 3.87
N TRP A 37 -1.45 28.50 4.10
CA TRP A 37 -2.46 29.18 3.29
C TRP A 37 -2.35 30.72 3.39
N ASN A 38 -2.07 31.25 4.58
CA ASN A 38 -1.85 32.69 4.74
C ASN A 38 -0.62 33.18 3.98
N LYS A 39 0.47 32.39 3.97
CA LYS A 39 1.64 32.68 3.12
C LYS A 39 1.29 32.68 1.65
N PHE A 40 0.50 31.69 1.20
CA PHE A 40 0.03 31.63 -0.19
C PHE A 40 -0.84 32.84 -0.53
N ARG A 41 -1.80 33.21 0.33
CA ARG A 41 -2.65 34.39 0.14
C ARG A 41 -1.83 35.66 0.01
N ALA A 42 -0.79 35.82 0.82
CA ALA A 42 0.11 36.99 0.75
C ALA A 42 1.01 36.98 -0.52
N TYR A 43 1.26 35.82 -1.08
CA TYR A 43 2.01 35.66 -2.32
C TYR A 43 1.17 35.95 -3.56
N SER A 44 -0.10 35.53 -3.54
CA SER A 44 -1.01 35.69 -4.69
C SER A 44 -1.35 37.17 -4.92
N SER A 45 -1.19 37.62 -6.14
CA SER A 45 -1.64 38.95 -6.58
C SER A 45 -3.15 39.03 -6.86
N SER A 46 -3.81 37.86 -6.98
CA SER A 46 -5.25 37.72 -7.22
C SER A 46 -5.96 37.38 -5.90
N PRO A 47 -7.16 37.93 -5.64
CA PRO A 47 -7.99 37.51 -4.52
C PRO A 47 -8.61 36.11 -4.72
N PHE A 48 -8.58 35.59 -5.93
CA PHE A 48 -9.14 34.28 -6.28
C PHE A 48 -8.07 33.19 -6.31
N TYR A 49 -8.49 31.97 -5.95
CA TYR A 49 -7.60 30.84 -6.00
C TYR A 49 -7.29 30.46 -7.47
N ASP A 50 -6.01 30.29 -7.75
CA ASP A 50 -5.52 29.79 -9.01
C ASP A 50 -4.46 28.71 -8.77
N ARG A 51 -4.60 27.58 -9.47
CA ARG A 51 -3.74 26.42 -9.30
C ARG A 51 -2.30 26.68 -9.78
N GLU A 52 -2.14 27.35 -10.90
CA GLU A 52 -0.81 27.67 -11.43
C GLU A 52 -0.02 28.56 -10.48
N THR A 53 -0.69 29.56 -9.89
CA THR A 53 -0.12 30.41 -8.85
C THR A 53 0.25 29.63 -7.60
N ALA A 54 -0.56 28.63 -7.21
CA ALA A 54 -0.26 27.74 -6.08
C ALA A 54 0.96 26.85 -6.35
N GLU A 55 1.14 26.35 -7.55
CA GLU A 55 2.31 25.57 -7.97
C GLU A 55 3.59 26.44 -7.97
N LYS A 56 3.53 27.66 -8.54
CA LYS A 56 4.64 28.63 -8.46
C LYS A 56 5.01 29.01 -7.02
N PHE A 57 4.02 29.16 -6.16
CA PHE A 57 4.25 29.39 -4.73
C PHE A 57 4.98 28.21 -4.06
N LEU A 58 4.54 26.99 -4.31
CA LEU A 58 5.18 25.80 -3.77
C LEU A 58 6.64 25.68 -4.21
N LEU A 59 6.90 25.92 -5.49
CA LEU A 59 8.26 25.90 -6.03
C LEU A 59 9.14 26.96 -5.38
N ARG A 60 8.66 28.20 -5.31
CA ARG A 60 9.44 29.36 -4.82
C ARG A 60 9.74 29.30 -3.33
N TYR A 61 8.76 28.94 -2.48
CA TYR A 61 8.90 29.01 -1.01
C TYR A 61 9.33 27.72 -0.34
N PHE A 62 9.07 26.59 -0.99
CA PHE A 62 9.33 25.27 -0.42
C PHE A 62 10.23 24.41 -1.32
N GLY A 63 10.56 24.86 -2.52
CA GLY A 63 11.34 24.07 -3.49
C GLY A 63 10.58 22.85 -4.03
N VAL A 64 9.24 22.84 -3.92
CA VAL A 64 8.40 21.74 -4.37
C VAL A 64 8.02 21.96 -5.82
N ASP A 65 8.65 21.21 -6.71
CA ASP A 65 8.17 21.09 -8.08
C ASP A 65 7.06 20.03 -8.15
N VAL A 66 5.85 20.46 -8.45
CA VAL A 66 4.67 19.57 -8.50
C VAL A 66 4.74 18.60 -9.68
N ASN A 67 5.49 18.99 -10.71
CA ASN A 67 5.67 18.25 -11.97
C ASN A 67 6.90 17.33 -11.94
N ALA A 68 7.84 17.55 -11.01
CA ALA A 68 8.99 16.68 -10.84
C ALA A 68 8.60 15.36 -10.18
N ILE A 69 8.84 14.26 -10.86
CA ILE A 69 8.40 12.91 -10.45
C ILE A 69 9.36 12.28 -9.46
N ASP A 70 10.65 12.59 -9.54
CA ASP A 70 11.74 12.00 -8.74
C ASP A 70 12.22 12.91 -7.61
N GLN A 71 11.55 14.04 -7.37
CA GLN A 71 11.95 14.93 -6.29
C GLN A 71 11.80 14.26 -4.92
N LYS A 72 12.91 14.05 -4.23
CA LYS A 72 12.92 13.62 -2.82
C LYS A 72 12.41 14.77 -1.96
N LEU A 73 11.17 14.68 -1.52
CA LEU A 73 10.58 15.68 -0.65
C LEU A 73 10.93 15.41 0.82
N ASP A 74 11.47 16.42 1.51
CA ASP A 74 11.61 16.40 2.96
C ASP A 74 10.24 16.54 3.68
N ILE A 75 10.24 16.55 5.01
CA ILE A 75 9.01 16.63 5.81
C ILE A 75 8.30 17.97 5.57
N ARG A 76 9.02 19.08 5.49
CA ARG A 76 8.49 20.43 5.29
C ARG A 76 7.85 20.57 3.91
N MET A 77 8.54 20.10 2.88
CA MET A 77 8.06 20.08 1.50
C MET A 77 6.77 19.26 1.37
N ARG A 78 6.75 18.06 1.97
CA ARG A 78 5.56 17.18 1.98
C ARG A 78 4.36 17.84 2.65
N HIS A 79 4.58 18.53 3.78
CA HIS A 79 3.51 19.23 4.46
C HIS A 79 2.97 20.40 3.62
N ALA A 80 3.85 21.25 3.08
CA ALA A 80 3.44 22.38 2.25
C ALA A 80 2.62 21.91 1.02
N ARG A 81 3.11 20.89 0.31
CA ARG A 81 2.40 20.26 -0.80
C ARG A 81 1.02 19.76 -0.39
N ARG A 82 0.91 19.08 0.77
CA ARG A 82 -0.35 18.58 1.28
C ARG A 82 -1.32 19.71 1.63
N HIS A 83 -0.84 20.79 2.26
CA HIS A 83 -1.69 21.91 2.65
C HIS A 83 -2.28 22.60 1.41
N MET A 84 -1.48 22.84 0.39
CA MET A 84 -1.97 23.45 -0.86
C MET A 84 -2.88 22.50 -1.63
N SER A 85 -2.54 21.21 -1.68
CA SER A 85 -3.40 20.20 -2.31
C SER A 85 -4.78 20.09 -1.66
N ALA A 86 -4.90 20.39 -0.35
CA ALA A 86 -6.19 20.36 0.32
C ALA A 86 -7.14 21.46 -0.19
N LEU A 87 -6.63 22.66 -0.47
CA LEU A 87 -7.42 23.75 -1.08
C LEU A 87 -7.87 23.37 -2.50
N ASP A 88 -6.94 22.90 -3.33
CA ASP A 88 -7.21 22.53 -4.72
C ASP A 88 -8.23 21.40 -4.84
N GLU A 89 -8.10 20.39 -3.98
CA GLU A 89 -8.99 19.24 -3.97
C GLU A 89 -10.39 19.61 -3.47
N PHE A 90 -10.47 20.36 -2.38
CA PHE A 90 -11.74 20.83 -1.85
C PHE A 90 -12.48 21.73 -2.84
N LEU A 91 -11.75 22.62 -3.55
CA LEU A 91 -12.34 23.46 -4.59
C LEU A 91 -12.99 22.61 -5.69
N ARG A 92 -12.34 21.51 -6.11
CA ARG A 92 -12.81 20.69 -7.24
C ARG A 92 -13.90 19.70 -6.87
N THR A 93 -13.88 19.15 -5.64
CA THR A 93 -14.71 18.00 -5.27
C THR A 93 -15.61 18.26 -4.08
N GLY A 94 -15.42 19.36 -3.34
CA GLY A 94 -16.08 19.60 -2.06
C GLY A 94 -15.58 18.75 -0.90
N GLU A 95 -14.62 17.87 -1.16
CA GLU A 95 -14.06 16.93 -0.19
C GLU A 95 -12.54 16.85 -0.32
N ILE A 96 -11.86 16.34 0.72
CA ILE A 96 -10.40 16.13 0.71
C ILE A 96 -10.12 14.65 0.89
N CYS A 97 -9.64 13.99 -0.13
CA CYS A 97 -9.22 12.59 -0.03
C CYS A 97 -7.85 12.50 0.65
N ARG A 98 -7.74 11.66 1.65
CA ARG A 98 -6.49 11.50 2.41
C ARG A 98 -5.37 10.89 1.57
N ARG A 99 -5.71 10.14 0.54
CA ARG A 99 -4.78 9.56 -0.42
C ARG A 99 -5.16 9.99 -1.82
N LYS A 100 -4.36 10.86 -2.38
CA LYS A 100 -4.32 10.92 -3.82
C LYS A 100 -3.78 9.57 -4.29
N VAL A 101 -4.61 8.79 -4.96
CA VAL A 101 -4.09 7.91 -6.00
C VAL A 101 -3.25 8.87 -6.85
N ARG A 102 -1.95 8.66 -6.90
CA ARG A 102 -1.10 9.45 -7.79
C ARG A 102 -1.64 9.16 -9.18
N GLY A 103 -2.50 10.04 -9.69
CA GLY A 103 -3.08 9.90 -11.00
C GLY A 103 -1.98 9.93 -12.05
N ILE A 104 -2.18 9.25 -13.14
CA ILE A 104 -1.32 9.32 -14.33
C ILE A 104 -1.31 10.76 -14.84
N THR A 105 -2.41 11.49 -14.63
CA THR A 105 -2.67 12.89 -15.05
C THR A 105 -1.63 13.92 -14.64
N THR A 106 -0.66 13.60 -13.77
CA THR A 106 0.44 14.53 -13.45
C THR A 106 1.71 14.29 -14.27
N ILE A 107 1.67 13.42 -15.29
CA ILE A 107 2.89 12.96 -15.97
C ILE A 107 2.76 12.97 -17.47
N ALA A 108 1.55 12.73 -17.97
CA ALA A 108 1.33 12.63 -19.39
C ALA A 108 0.94 13.99 -19.93
N ASP A 109 1.53 14.37 -21.04
CA ASP A 109 0.90 15.27 -21.98
C ASP A 109 -0.45 14.68 -22.38
N ASP A 110 -1.43 15.50 -22.70
CA ASP A 110 -2.85 15.13 -22.93
C ASP A 110 -3.05 13.92 -23.85
N GLY A 111 -2.07 13.57 -24.66
CA GLY A 111 -2.13 12.46 -25.60
C GLY A 111 -2.07 11.06 -24.98
N PHE A 112 -1.37 10.85 -23.86
CA PHE A 112 -1.28 9.54 -23.20
C PHE A 112 -2.40 9.29 -22.20
N ASP A 113 -2.95 10.33 -21.58
CA ASP A 113 -3.95 10.22 -20.51
C ASP A 113 -5.22 9.46 -20.96
N LEU A 114 -5.68 9.73 -22.17
CA LEU A 114 -6.84 9.07 -22.74
C LEU A 114 -6.63 7.56 -22.88
N PHE A 115 -5.48 7.17 -23.42
CA PHE A 115 -5.15 5.74 -23.63
C PHE A 115 -4.87 5.01 -22.33
N PHE A 116 -4.26 5.66 -21.35
CA PHE A 116 -4.09 5.09 -20.02
C PHE A 116 -5.41 4.87 -19.31
N SER A 117 -6.32 5.84 -19.38
CA SER A 117 -7.65 5.69 -18.80
C SER A 117 -8.39 4.52 -19.41
N ARG A 118 -8.42 4.41 -20.75
CA ARG A 118 -9.03 3.28 -21.47
C ARG A 118 -8.40 1.94 -21.12
N PHE A 119 -7.07 1.89 -21.04
CA PHE A 119 -6.35 0.68 -20.62
C PHE A 119 -6.67 0.27 -19.19
N LEU A 120 -6.73 1.22 -18.27
CA LEU A 120 -7.08 0.93 -16.88
C LEU A 120 -8.54 0.49 -16.74
N ASP A 121 -9.46 1.04 -17.54
CA ASP A 121 -10.85 0.60 -17.58
C ASP A 121 -10.94 -0.83 -18.14
N PHE A 122 -10.25 -1.14 -19.23
CA PHE A 122 -10.11 -2.51 -19.72
C PHE A 122 -9.59 -3.46 -18.62
N CYS A 123 -8.55 -3.07 -17.89
CA CYS A 123 -8.01 -3.91 -16.81
C CYS A 123 -9.02 -4.11 -15.67
N ARG A 124 -9.86 -3.12 -15.37
CA ARG A 124 -10.96 -3.25 -14.37
C ARG A 124 -12.02 -4.22 -14.85
N GLU A 125 -12.42 -4.15 -16.12
CA GLU A 125 -13.36 -5.07 -16.74
C GLU A 125 -12.85 -6.51 -16.75
N GLN A 126 -11.53 -6.70 -16.92
CA GLN A 126 -10.87 -8.00 -16.83
C GLN A 126 -10.61 -8.46 -15.37
N ASN A 127 -11.19 -7.77 -14.38
CA ASN A 127 -11.06 -8.08 -12.95
C ASN A 127 -9.62 -8.12 -12.41
N TYR A 128 -8.71 -7.31 -12.96
CA TYR A 128 -7.39 -7.15 -12.35
C TYR A 128 -7.50 -6.55 -10.95
N SER A 129 -6.69 -7.07 -10.01
CA SER A 129 -6.74 -6.61 -8.63
C SER A 129 -6.35 -5.13 -8.51
N LYS A 130 -6.95 -4.44 -7.52
CA LYS A 130 -6.60 -3.03 -7.24
C LYS A 130 -5.09 -2.83 -7.02
N SER A 131 -4.44 -3.75 -6.31
CA SER A 131 -2.98 -3.70 -6.11
C SER A 131 -2.21 -3.83 -7.43
N TRP A 132 -2.70 -4.64 -8.37
CA TRP A 132 -2.09 -4.74 -9.70
C TRP A 132 -2.24 -3.44 -10.48
N LEU A 133 -3.42 -2.83 -10.45
CA LEU A 133 -3.68 -1.52 -11.09
C LEU A 133 -2.78 -0.43 -10.51
N ASP A 134 -2.66 -0.32 -9.19
CA ASP A 134 -1.81 0.69 -8.54
C ASP A 134 -0.32 0.52 -8.91
N ASN A 135 0.14 -0.73 -8.99
CA ASN A 135 1.51 -1.03 -9.44
C ASN A 135 1.69 -0.74 -10.94
N THR A 136 0.69 -1.04 -11.77
CA THR A 136 0.71 -0.77 -13.20
C THR A 136 0.78 0.74 -13.48
N ILE A 137 -0.01 1.54 -12.80
CA ILE A 137 0.09 3.00 -12.85
C ILE A 137 1.53 3.46 -12.55
N SER A 138 2.14 2.89 -11.52
CA SER A 138 3.54 3.22 -11.18
C SER A 138 4.53 2.78 -12.27
N GLY A 139 4.33 1.62 -12.88
CA GLY A 139 5.15 1.11 -13.98
C GLY A 139 5.03 1.96 -15.25
N LEU A 140 3.81 2.32 -15.64
CA LEU A 140 3.53 3.18 -16.79
C LEU A 140 4.10 4.58 -16.61
N ARG A 141 4.07 5.12 -15.39
CA ARG A 141 4.72 6.40 -15.09
C ARG A 141 6.21 6.38 -15.38
N ILE A 142 6.88 5.30 -14.97
CA ILE A 142 8.33 5.15 -15.22
C ILE A 142 8.60 4.94 -16.71
N PHE A 143 7.72 4.23 -17.41
CA PHE A 143 7.79 4.09 -18.86
C PHE A 143 7.75 5.47 -19.53
N LEU A 144 6.77 6.31 -19.19
CA LEU A 144 6.67 7.66 -19.74
C LEU A 144 7.90 8.53 -19.44
N LEU A 145 8.40 8.45 -18.20
CA LEU A 145 9.60 9.19 -17.83
C LEU A 145 10.82 8.80 -18.64
N ALA A 146 11.03 7.49 -18.80
CA ALA A 146 12.14 6.98 -19.58
C ALA A 146 12.00 7.34 -21.07
N THR A 147 10.77 7.45 -21.58
CA THR A 147 10.47 7.73 -22.99
C THR A 147 10.32 9.21 -23.31
N HIS A 148 10.24 10.08 -22.32
CA HIS A 148 10.23 11.54 -22.53
C HIS A 148 11.45 12.03 -23.31
N VAL A 149 12.51 11.25 -23.33
CA VAL A 149 13.71 11.48 -24.13
C VAL A 149 13.46 11.24 -25.64
N SER A 150 12.42 10.50 -26.03
CA SER A 150 12.15 10.09 -27.41
C SER A 150 11.16 10.95 -28.18
N HIS A 151 10.71 12.06 -27.61
CA HIS A 151 9.83 13.07 -28.27
C HIS A 151 8.45 12.54 -28.71
N THR A 152 7.93 11.45 -28.19
CA THR A 152 6.57 11.01 -28.49
C THR A 152 5.58 11.61 -27.52
N SER A 153 4.63 12.38 -28.03
CA SER A 153 3.53 12.97 -27.24
C SER A 153 2.28 12.09 -27.21
N THR A 154 2.24 11.01 -27.99
CA THR A 154 1.08 10.10 -28.09
C THR A 154 1.52 8.64 -28.26
N PRO A 155 0.68 7.65 -27.86
CA PRO A 155 1.01 6.23 -27.99
C PRO A 155 1.26 5.76 -29.43
N GLU A 156 0.69 6.42 -30.44
CA GLU A 156 0.92 6.12 -31.85
C GLU A 156 2.36 6.36 -32.27
N GLY A 157 3.06 7.25 -31.57
CA GLY A 157 4.47 7.56 -31.82
C GLY A 157 5.45 6.59 -31.15
N ILE A 158 4.97 5.59 -30.40
CA ILE A 158 5.86 4.58 -29.80
C ILE A 158 6.57 3.80 -30.91
N ASP A 159 7.87 3.76 -30.81
CA ASP A 159 8.79 3.09 -31.74
C ASP A 159 9.86 2.29 -30.99
N MET A 160 10.81 1.71 -31.74
CA MET A 160 11.90 0.94 -31.14
C MET A 160 12.85 1.78 -30.27
N ASP A 161 13.03 3.06 -30.60
CA ASP A 161 13.87 3.96 -29.80
C ASP A 161 13.23 4.22 -28.44
N THR A 162 11.92 4.40 -28.41
CA THR A 162 11.11 4.47 -27.18
C THR A 162 11.33 3.22 -26.30
N ILE A 163 11.25 2.03 -26.91
CA ILE A 163 11.43 0.76 -26.21
C ILE A 163 12.87 0.58 -25.70
N ASN A 164 13.85 1.00 -26.51
CA ASN A 164 15.26 0.95 -26.15
C ASN A 164 15.56 1.88 -24.96
N CYS A 165 15.07 3.11 -24.96
CA CYS A 165 15.22 4.04 -23.84
C CYS A 165 14.67 3.47 -22.54
N PHE A 166 13.45 2.90 -22.54
CA PHE A 166 12.89 2.26 -21.36
C PHE A 166 13.69 1.02 -20.93
N SER A 167 14.12 0.22 -21.89
CA SER A 167 14.90 -1.00 -21.61
C SER A 167 16.24 -0.68 -20.97
N GLU A 168 16.90 0.35 -21.44
CA GLU A 168 18.16 0.83 -20.86
C GLU A 168 17.95 1.41 -19.45
N ALA A 169 16.89 2.21 -19.25
CA ALA A 169 16.52 2.71 -17.93
C ALA A 169 16.26 1.57 -16.93
N MET A 170 15.67 0.44 -17.39
CA MET A 170 15.46 -0.72 -16.52
C MET A 170 16.74 -1.53 -16.28
N ARG A 171 17.69 -1.56 -17.23
CA ARG A 171 18.97 -2.25 -17.05
C ARG A 171 19.91 -1.48 -16.13
N SER A 172 19.96 -0.16 -16.26
CA SER A 172 20.85 0.73 -15.50
C SER A 172 20.36 1.11 -14.11
N ALA A 173 19.11 0.73 -13.74
CA ALA A 173 18.52 1.08 -12.46
C ALA A 173 19.05 0.23 -11.30
N ASP A 174 20.33 0.35 -10.93
CA ASP A 174 21.00 -0.50 -9.92
C ASP A 174 20.39 -0.41 -8.52
N GLU A 175 19.76 0.70 -8.18
CA GLU A 175 19.04 0.89 -6.91
C GLU A 175 17.73 0.07 -6.82
N ILE A 176 17.25 -0.52 -7.92
CA ILE A 176 15.98 -1.23 -7.99
C ILE A 176 16.22 -2.73 -8.08
N CYS A 177 15.64 -3.48 -7.14
CA CYS A 177 15.82 -4.93 -7.15
C CYS A 177 15.24 -5.57 -8.43
N MET A 178 15.86 -6.67 -8.86
CA MET A 178 15.55 -7.39 -10.11
C MET A 178 14.08 -7.76 -10.24
N ASN A 179 13.44 -8.19 -9.15
CA ASN A 179 12.01 -8.55 -9.17
C ASN A 179 11.09 -7.35 -9.46
N VAL A 180 11.46 -6.14 -9.01
CA VAL A 180 10.71 -4.91 -9.31
C VAL A 180 10.92 -4.51 -10.77
N ARG A 181 12.15 -4.59 -11.30
CA ARG A 181 12.43 -4.36 -12.73
C ARG A 181 11.58 -5.30 -13.60
N ARG A 182 11.59 -6.59 -13.26
CA ARG A 182 10.78 -7.62 -13.94
C ARG A 182 9.28 -7.30 -13.90
N MET A 183 8.77 -6.89 -12.73
CA MET A 183 7.35 -6.53 -12.56
C MET A 183 6.98 -5.34 -13.45
N ARG A 184 7.80 -4.28 -13.46
CA ARG A 184 7.59 -3.08 -14.29
C ARG A 184 7.56 -3.42 -15.78
N CYS A 185 8.53 -4.20 -16.26
CA CYS A 185 8.56 -4.62 -17.66
C CYS A 185 7.30 -5.43 -18.03
N ARG A 186 6.84 -6.32 -17.15
CA ARG A 186 5.59 -7.07 -17.41
C ARG A 186 4.36 -6.18 -17.47
N GLN A 187 4.27 -5.17 -16.61
CA GLN A 187 3.16 -4.21 -16.61
C GLN A 187 3.15 -3.37 -17.90
N VAL A 188 4.31 -2.89 -18.31
CA VAL A 188 4.47 -2.15 -19.57
C VAL A 188 4.19 -3.07 -20.76
N ALA A 189 4.64 -4.34 -20.73
CA ALA A 189 4.35 -5.31 -21.78
C ALA A 189 2.84 -5.52 -21.99
N VAL A 190 2.07 -5.65 -20.90
CA VAL A 190 0.60 -5.77 -21.01
C VAL A 190 -0.02 -4.53 -21.66
N TYR A 191 0.47 -3.33 -21.34
CA TYR A 191 0.01 -2.10 -21.94
C TYR A 191 0.37 -2.01 -23.43
N LEU A 192 1.61 -2.30 -23.80
CA LEU A 192 2.07 -2.28 -25.20
C LEU A 192 1.31 -3.29 -26.07
N HIS A 193 1.08 -4.49 -25.52
CA HIS A 193 0.28 -5.51 -26.19
C HIS A 193 -1.17 -5.05 -26.38
N TRP A 194 -1.76 -4.40 -25.37
CA TRP A 194 -3.11 -3.82 -25.48
C TRP A 194 -3.17 -2.73 -26.56
N LEU A 195 -2.18 -1.84 -26.62
CA LEU A 195 -2.10 -0.82 -27.69
C LEU A 195 -2.09 -1.43 -29.09
N TYR A 196 -1.28 -2.50 -29.28
CA TYR A 196 -1.22 -3.21 -30.53
C TYR A 196 -2.55 -3.88 -30.89
N GLN A 197 -3.18 -4.57 -29.96
CA GLN A 197 -4.49 -5.22 -30.17
C GLN A 197 -5.59 -4.22 -30.56
N HIS A 198 -5.48 -2.96 -30.15
CA HIS A 198 -6.43 -1.90 -30.49
C HIS A 198 -5.99 -1.07 -31.71
N GLY A 199 -4.97 -1.51 -32.44
CA GLY A 199 -4.51 -0.87 -33.67
C GLY A 199 -3.87 0.51 -33.45
N ILE A 200 -3.43 0.84 -32.22
CA ILE A 200 -2.82 2.13 -31.87
C ILE A 200 -1.35 2.13 -32.28
N THR A 201 -0.63 1.04 -32.01
CA THR A 201 0.75 0.88 -32.47
C THR A 201 0.82 -0.04 -33.71
N LYS A 202 1.82 0.19 -34.58
CA LYS A 202 1.98 -0.55 -35.85
C LYS A 202 2.40 -2.01 -35.66
N GLN A 203 3.08 -2.29 -34.53
CA GLN A 203 3.56 -3.63 -34.17
C GLN A 203 3.48 -3.84 -32.66
N ASP A 204 3.56 -5.11 -32.25
CA ASP A 204 3.58 -5.49 -30.83
C ASP A 204 4.99 -5.32 -30.26
N TYR A 205 5.20 -4.24 -29.54
CA TYR A 205 6.47 -3.94 -28.88
C TYR A 205 6.64 -4.68 -27.54
N SER A 206 5.63 -5.39 -27.07
CA SER A 206 5.69 -6.07 -25.76
C SER A 206 6.78 -7.14 -25.69
N LEU A 207 7.08 -7.75 -26.85
CA LEU A 207 8.08 -8.82 -26.98
C LEU A 207 9.54 -8.32 -27.00
N GLN A 208 9.76 -7.03 -27.20
CA GLN A 208 11.09 -6.43 -27.27
C GLN A 208 11.60 -5.93 -25.91
N LEU A 209 10.74 -5.99 -24.86
CA LEU A 209 11.13 -5.58 -23.52
C LEU A 209 12.12 -6.60 -22.89
N PRO A 210 13.05 -6.13 -22.04
CA PRO A 210 14.03 -7.00 -21.43
C PRO A 210 13.37 -7.97 -20.44
N GLU A 211 13.77 -9.23 -20.53
CA GLU A 211 13.43 -10.22 -19.52
C GLU A 211 14.44 -10.23 -18.37
N PHE A 212 13.92 -10.10 -17.16
CA PHE A 212 14.73 -10.20 -15.94
C PHE A 212 14.46 -11.53 -15.24
N LYS A 213 15.51 -12.26 -14.90
CA LYS A 213 15.39 -13.51 -14.15
C LYS A 213 14.72 -13.27 -12.79
N ARG A 214 13.88 -14.21 -12.39
CA ARG A 214 13.30 -14.19 -11.05
C ARG A 214 14.41 -14.46 -10.03
N THR A 215 14.63 -13.53 -9.12
CA THR A 215 15.48 -13.79 -7.96
C THR A 215 14.77 -14.82 -7.06
N PRO A 216 15.45 -15.90 -6.65
CA PRO A 216 14.86 -16.82 -5.70
C PRO A 216 14.36 -16.11 -4.46
N ALA A 217 13.20 -16.50 -3.97
CA ALA A 217 12.68 -15.96 -2.72
C ALA A 217 13.65 -16.38 -1.58
N LYS A 218 14.08 -15.40 -0.78
CA LYS A 218 14.78 -15.71 0.48
C LYS A 218 13.83 -16.49 1.38
N LEU A 219 14.38 -17.39 2.18
CA LEU A 219 13.59 -18.10 3.18
C LEU A 219 12.90 -17.08 4.11
N PRO A 220 11.60 -17.26 4.41
CA PRO A 220 10.92 -16.37 5.33
C PRO A 220 11.53 -16.49 6.71
N GLN A 221 11.74 -15.36 7.37
CA GLN A 221 12.08 -15.32 8.77
C GLN A 221 10.87 -15.75 9.59
N THR A 222 11.10 -16.48 10.66
CA THR A 222 10.06 -16.92 11.59
C THR A 222 10.50 -16.67 13.03
N TRP A 223 9.54 -16.55 13.92
CA TRP A 223 9.72 -16.43 15.37
C TRP A 223 9.17 -17.66 16.08
N SER A 224 9.78 -18.02 17.20
CA SER A 224 9.25 -19.04 18.09
C SER A 224 7.95 -18.58 18.74
N LYS A 225 7.22 -19.50 19.38
CA LYS A 225 6.02 -19.18 20.15
C LYS A 225 6.34 -18.17 21.26
N GLU A 226 7.47 -18.37 21.96
CA GLU A 226 7.95 -17.53 23.05
C GLU A 226 8.30 -16.12 22.58
N GLU A 227 8.99 -15.99 21.45
CA GLU A 227 9.31 -14.69 20.85
C GLU A 227 8.04 -13.92 20.44
N ILE A 228 7.03 -14.62 19.91
CA ILE A 228 5.73 -14.01 19.58
C ILE A 228 5.04 -13.48 20.85
N GLU A 229 5.02 -14.26 21.95
CA GLU A 229 4.47 -13.80 23.21
C GLU A 229 5.22 -12.58 23.76
N GLN A 230 6.54 -12.55 23.66
CA GLN A 230 7.36 -11.41 24.08
C GLN A 230 7.03 -10.16 23.25
N ILE A 231 6.87 -10.30 21.93
CA ILE A 231 6.46 -9.19 21.04
C ILE A 231 5.08 -8.66 21.44
N LEU A 232 4.13 -9.55 21.66
CA LEU A 232 2.76 -9.18 22.05
C LEU A 232 2.73 -8.50 23.42
N ALA A 233 3.49 -9.01 24.40
CA ALA A 233 3.61 -8.43 25.73
C ALA A 233 4.28 -7.04 25.73
N ALA A 234 5.12 -6.75 24.75
CA ALA A 234 5.77 -5.43 24.61
C ALA A 234 4.83 -4.34 24.08
N ILE A 235 3.60 -4.68 23.68
CA ILE A 235 2.60 -3.72 23.22
C ILE A 235 1.92 -3.08 24.41
N ASP A 236 2.05 -1.76 24.53
CA ASP A 236 1.35 -0.99 25.57
C ASP A 236 -0.16 -0.93 25.28
N THR A 237 -0.94 -1.71 25.99
CA THR A 237 -2.40 -1.79 25.86
C THR A 237 -3.17 -0.75 26.69
N GLU A 238 -2.49 0.13 27.40
CA GLU A 238 -3.15 1.22 28.13
C GLU A 238 -3.60 2.33 27.16
N ASN A 239 -2.93 2.47 26.00
CA ASN A 239 -3.32 3.45 25.00
C ASN A 239 -4.19 2.86 23.88
N PRO A 240 -5.08 3.66 23.28
CA PRO A 240 -6.01 3.21 22.23
C PRO A 240 -5.34 2.58 21.02
N THR A 241 -4.20 3.11 20.57
CA THR A 241 -3.46 2.58 19.43
C THR A 241 -2.82 1.23 19.75
N GLY A 242 -2.32 1.07 20.97
CA GLY A 242 -1.78 -0.19 21.44
C GLY A 242 -2.84 -1.27 21.54
N LYS A 243 -4.04 -0.98 22.09
CA LYS A 243 -5.17 -1.93 22.08
C LYS A 243 -5.51 -2.41 20.68
N ARG A 244 -5.55 -1.50 19.69
CA ARG A 244 -5.75 -1.84 18.29
C ARG A 244 -4.65 -2.76 17.77
N ASN A 245 -3.40 -2.37 17.94
CA ASN A 245 -2.27 -3.10 17.38
C ASN A 245 -2.14 -4.47 18.02
N TYR A 246 -2.38 -4.57 19.34
CA TYR A 246 -2.41 -5.84 20.06
C TYR A 246 -3.47 -6.79 19.48
N ALA A 247 -4.71 -6.34 19.34
CA ALA A 247 -5.78 -7.16 18.78
C ALA A 247 -5.47 -7.61 17.33
N MET A 248 -4.90 -6.72 16.51
CA MET A 248 -4.53 -7.05 15.12
C MET A 248 -3.39 -8.06 15.07
N PHE A 249 -2.32 -7.87 15.83
CA PHE A 249 -1.15 -8.77 15.81
C PHE A 249 -1.46 -10.10 16.46
N LEU A 250 -2.29 -10.11 17.51
CA LEU A 250 -2.78 -11.34 18.12
C LEU A 250 -3.62 -12.15 17.11
N LEU A 251 -4.53 -11.51 16.36
CA LEU A 251 -5.26 -12.17 15.29
C LEU A 251 -4.30 -12.83 14.28
N MET A 252 -3.30 -12.10 13.81
CA MET A 252 -2.31 -12.65 12.86
C MET A 252 -1.53 -13.82 13.47
N ALA A 253 -1.11 -13.70 14.73
CA ALA A 253 -0.31 -14.70 15.41
C ALA A 253 -1.09 -15.99 15.71
N ARG A 254 -2.40 -15.89 16.00
CA ARG A 254 -3.25 -17.03 16.38
C ARG A 254 -4.01 -17.67 15.22
N THR A 255 -4.18 -16.93 14.11
CA THR A 255 -4.98 -17.41 12.97
C THR A 255 -4.21 -17.46 11.65
N GLY A 256 -3.03 -16.87 11.60
CA GLY A 256 -2.25 -16.75 10.38
C GLY A 256 -2.88 -15.82 9.31
N LEU A 257 -3.91 -15.04 9.65
CA LEU A 257 -4.53 -14.09 8.71
C LEU A 257 -3.51 -13.10 8.15
N ARG A 258 -3.69 -12.71 6.90
CA ARG A 258 -2.89 -11.63 6.31
C ARG A 258 -3.32 -10.29 6.90
N ILE A 259 -2.39 -9.35 7.01
CA ILE A 259 -2.72 -8.00 7.52
C ILE A 259 -3.85 -7.34 6.71
N SER A 260 -3.91 -7.57 5.39
CA SER A 260 -5.01 -7.08 4.54
C SER A 260 -6.37 -7.63 4.97
N ASP A 261 -6.43 -8.90 5.37
CA ASP A 261 -7.66 -9.54 5.81
C ASP A 261 -8.06 -9.02 7.21
N VAL A 262 -7.08 -8.87 8.12
CA VAL A 262 -7.31 -8.31 9.46
C VAL A 262 -7.84 -6.87 9.41
N VAL A 263 -7.21 -5.98 8.62
CA VAL A 263 -7.67 -4.58 8.55
C VAL A 263 -9.02 -4.43 7.85
N SER A 264 -9.43 -5.40 7.04
CA SER A 264 -10.72 -5.41 6.35
C SER A 264 -11.86 -6.02 7.17
N LEU A 265 -11.60 -6.53 8.38
CA LEU A 265 -12.63 -7.13 9.22
C LEU A 265 -13.72 -6.12 9.57
N ARG A 266 -14.98 -6.58 9.43
CA ARG A 266 -16.20 -5.85 9.77
C ARG A 266 -16.87 -6.50 10.97
N PHE A 267 -17.79 -5.78 11.60
CA PHE A 267 -18.62 -6.36 12.68
C PHE A 267 -19.38 -7.60 12.22
N SER A 268 -19.87 -7.63 10.98
CA SER A 268 -20.57 -8.77 10.38
C SER A 268 -19.71 -10.03 10.19
N ASN A 269 -18.38 -9.90 10.25
CA ASN A 269 -17.47 -11.04 10.13
C ASN A 269 -17.34 -11.84 11.43
N ILE A 270 -17.79 -11.29 12.58
CA ILE A 270 -17.64 -11.94 13.88
C ILE A 270 -19.01 -12.43 14.36
N ASP A 271 -19.13 -13.74 14.50
CA ASP A 271 -20.26 -14.37 15.18
C ASP A 271 -19.88 -14.64 16.64
N TRP A 272 -20.28 -13.72 17.52
CA TRP A 272 -20.01 -13.79 18.94
C TRP A 272 -20.72 -14.97 19.62
N LYS A 273 -21.88 -15.40 19.11
CA LYS A 273 -22.66 -16.48 19.66
C LYS A 273 -22.00 -17.84 19.40
N ASN A 274 -21.54 -18.04 18.19
CA ASN A 274 -20.89 -19.28 17.77
C ASN A 274 -19.37 -19.23 17.92
N SER A 275 -18.81 -18.12 18.40
CA SER A 275 -17.37 -17.90 18.55
C SER A 275 -16.60 -18.20 17.27
N THR A 276 -17.01 -17.59 16.17
CA THR A 276 -16.40 -17.77 14.85
C THR A 276 -16.13 -16.45 14.15
N ILE A 277 -15.08 -16.44 13.33
CA ILE A 277 -14.74 -15.36 12.40
C ILE A 277 -14.94 -15.90 10.99
N SER A 278 -15.80 -15.27 10.19
CA SER A 278 -16.05 -15.66 8.80
C SER A 278 -15.73 -14.50 7.87
N LEU A 279 -14.86 -14.73 6.92
CA LEU A 279 -14.42 -13.70 5.97
C LEU A 279 -14.05 -14.28 4.61
N SER A 280 -14.15 -13.45 3.56
CA SER A 280 -13.59 -13.75 2.26
C SER A 280 -12.22 -13.05 2.15
N GLN A 281 -11.17 -13.81 1.85
CA GLN A 281 -9.81 -13.30 1.80
C GLN A 281 -9.63 -12.32 0.65
N GLN A 282 -9.07 -11.15 0.93
CA GLN A 282 -8.87 -10.06 -0.05
C GLN A 282 -8.00 -10.45 -1.25
N LYS A 283 -7.02 -11.33 -1.05
CA LYS A 283 -6.05 -11.71 -2.10
C LYS A 283 -6.50 -12.88 -2.95
N THR A 284 -7.21 -13.84 -2.38
CA THR A 284 -7.55 -15.12 -3.04
C THR A 284 -9.04 -15.28 -3.30
N GLY A 285 -9.89 -14.47 -2.67
CA GLY A 285 -11.35 -14.62 -2.73
C GLY A 285 -11.88 -15.83 -1.96
N ASN A 286 -11.03 -16.63 -1.33
CA ASN A 286 -11.45 -17.83 -0.60
C ASN A 286 -12.21 -17.46 0.67
N ASN A 287 -13.32 -18.13 0.90
CA ASN A 287 -14.07 -18.03 2.16
C ASN A 287 -13.32 -18.81 3.24
N LEU A 288 -13.15 -18.19 4.39
CA LEU A 288 -12.44 -18.74 5.51
C LEU A 288 -13.27 -18.61 6.78
N GLY A 289 -13.44 -19.73 7.49
CA GLY A 289 -14.06 -19.79 8.81
C GLY A 289 -12.99 -20.15 9.86
N LEU A 290 -12.84 -19.31 10.87
CA LEU A 290 -11.83 -19.47 11.92
C LEU A 290 -12.47 -19.45 13.31
N PRO A 291 -11.96 -20.17 14.29
CA PRO A 291 -12.43 -20.06 15.66
C PRO A 291 -12.03 -18.72 16.28
N LEU A 292 -12.98 -18.10 16.98
CA LEU A 292 -12.72 -16.93 17.82
C LEU A 292 -12.43 -17.41 19.24
N SER A 293 -11.14 -17.56 19.59
CA SER A 293 -10.76 -17.91 20.95
C SER A 293 -11.17 -16.83 21.94
N LYS A 294 -11.30 -17.19 23.22
CA LYS A 294 -11.60 -16.23 24.30
C LYS A 294 -10.57 -15.09 24.34
N GLU A 295 -9.30 -15.41 24.16
CA GLU A 295 -8.20 -14.43 24.12
C GLU A 295 -8.41 -13.40 23.00
N LEU A 296 -8.68 -13.87 21.77
CA LEU A 296 -8.95 -13.01 20.60
C LEU A 296 -10.20 -12.15 20.83
N GLY A 297 -11.28 -12.76 21.30
CA GLY A 297 -12.53 -12.05 21.59
C GLY A 297 -12.33 -10.93 22.60
N MET A 298 -11.62 -11.20 23.71
CA MET A 298 -11.33 -10.20 24.73
C MET A 298 -10.44 -9.06 24.20
N ALA A 299 -9.44 -9.34 23.40
CA ALA A 299 -8.61 -8.32 22.79
C ALA A 299 -9.41 -7.39 21.86
N ILE A 300 -10.29 -7.96 21.02
CA ILE A 300 -11.16 -7.18 20.14
C ILE A 300 -12.14 -6.34 20.97
N ILE A 301 -12.79 -6.92 22.00
CA ILE A 301 -13.73 -6.19 22.87
C ILE A 301 -13.02 -5.05 23.60
N SER A 302 -11.83 -5.27 24.15
CA SER A 302 -11.03 -4.22 24.79
C SER A 302 -10.77 -3.04 23.84
N TYR A 303 -10.39 -3.36 22.60
CA TYR A 303 -10.22 -2.31 21.59
C TYR A 303 -11.52 -1.58 21.26
N LEU A 304 -12.62 -2.31 21.07
CA LEU A 304 -13.91 -1.72 20.70
C LEU A 304 -14.47 -0.81 21.80
N LYS A 305 -14.32 -1.19 23.08
CA LYS A 305 -14.83 -0.42 24.23
C LYS A 305 -14.01 0.84 24.48
N ASP A 306 -12.69 0.69 24.57
CA ASP A 306 -11.83 1.72 25.14
C ASP A 306 -10.76 2.25 24.17
N GLY A 307 -10.67 1.68 22.97
CA GLY A 307 -9.62 2.03 22.01
C GLY A 307 -10.16 2.61 20.70
N ARG A 308 -11.29 2.09 20.19
CA ARG A 308 -11.79 2.44 18.87
C ARG A 308 -12.35 3.87 18.82
N PRO A 309 -11.91 4.71 17.87
CA PRO A 309 -12.51 6.03 17.67
C PRO A 309 -14.01 5.92 17.36
N ARG A 310 -14.79 6.91 17.81
CA ARG A 310 -16.21 7.00 17.44
C ARG A 310 -16.33 7.21 15.92
N SER A 311 -17.03 6.33 15.23
CA SER A 311 -17.22 6.36 13.79
C SER A 311 -18.46 5.52 13.41
N SER A 312 -19.14 5.91 12.36
CA SER A 312 -20.25 5.15 11.75
C SER A 312 -19.76 3.98 10.87
N SER A 313 -18.45 3.85 10.70
CA SER A 313 -17.86 2.77 9.90
C SER A 313 -18.15 1.40 10.51
N ASP A 314 -18.49 0.43 9.67
CA ASP A 314 -18.71 -0.98 10.03
C ASP A 314 -17.40 -1.79 10.16
N PHE A 315 -16.25 -1.21 9.81
CA PHE A 315 -14.95 -1.82 10.00
C PHE A 315 -14.55 -1.83 11.48
N ILE A 316 -13.98 -2.94 11.94
CA ILE A 316 -13.52 -3.08 13.32
C ILE A 316 -12.33 -2.13 13.56
N PHE A 317 -11.30 -2.21 12.71
CA PHE A 317 -10.04 -1.50 12.90
C PHE A 317 -9.99 -0.20 12.11
N LEU A 318 -9.79 0.89 12.84
CA LEU A 318 -9.75 2.23 12.28
C LEU A 318 -8.40 2.91 12.50
N ARG A 319 -8.16 3.96 11.73
CA ARG A 319 -7.06 4.90 11.98
C ARG A 319 -7.34 5.68 13.25
N HIS A 320 -6.31 5.98 14.03
CA HIS A 320 -6.40 6.82 15.22
C HIS A 320 -6.06 8.30 14.97
N THR A 321 -6.05 8.67 13.70
CA THR A 321 -5.88 10.05 13.26
C THR A 321 -7.03 10.42 12.34
N ALA A 322 -7.56 11.64 12.53
CA ALA A 322 -8.66 12.14 11.70
C ALA A 322 -8.36 11.96 10.19
N PRO A 323 -9.36 11.63 9.37
CA PRO A 323 -10.80 11.52 9.68
C PRO A 323 -11.26 10.16 10.24
N TYR A 324 -10.40 9.36 10.86
CA TYR A 324 -10.67 8.05 11.46
C TYR A 324 -11.17 6.98 10.46
N ASP A 325 -10.67 7.08 9.23
CA ASP A 325 -10.99 6.14 8.16
C ASP A 325 -10.66 4.68 8.54
N PRO A 326 -11.31 3.71 7.89
CA PRO A 326 -10.86 2.33 7.94
C PRO A 326 -9.38 2.20 7.57
N LEU A 327 -8.74 1.22 8.15
CA LEU A 327 -7.42 0.78 7.71
C LEU A 327 -7.54 0.08 6.36
N ASP A 328 -6.50 0.15 5.55
CA ASP A 328 -6.45 -0.52 4.26
C ASP A 328 -5.09 -1.23 4.05
N TYR A 329 -4.95 -1.96 2.94
CA TYR A 329 -3.75 -2.73 2.62
C TYR A 329 -2.47 -1.88 2.41
N HIS A 330 -2.60 -0.57 2.24
CA HIS A 330 -1.45 0.33 2.17
C HIS A 330 -0.93 0.75 3.55
N ASN A 331 -1.65 0.44 4.62
CA ASN A 331 -1.16 0.71 5.95
C ASN A 331 0.03 -0.21 6.24
N ASN A 332 1.17 0.42 6.47
CA ASN A 332 2.38 -0.29 6.83
C ASN A 332 2.53 -0.32 8.35
N PHE A 333 2.40 -1.49 8.94
CA PHE A 333 2.56 -1.72 10.38
C PHE A 333 3.95 -2.25 10.75
N ASN A 334 4.87 -2.33 9.78
CA ASN A 334 6.23 -2.79 10.04
C ASN A 334 7.00 -1.88 11.01
N PRO A 335 6.86 -0.54 10.98
CA PRO A 335 7.51 0.34 11.96
C PRO A 335 7.05 0.05 13.39
N GLU A 336 5.74 -0.12 13.63
CA GLU A 336 5.18 -0.43 14.93
C GLU A 336 5.66 -1.79 15.41
N LEU A 337 5.62 -2.81 14.55
CA LEU A 337 6.10 -4.14 14.88
C LEU A 337 7.59 -4.13 15.26
N ARG A 338 8.43 -3.44 14.51
CA ARG A 338 9.86 -3.32 14.81
C ARG A 338 10.11 -2.63 16.15
N GLU A 339 9.31 -1.64 16.51
CA GLU A 339 9.40 -0.99 17.82
C GLU A 339 9.02 -1.96 18.94
N TYR A 340 7.98 -2.80 18.77
CA TYR A 340 7.62 -3.81 19.76
C TYR A 340 8.69 -4.90 19.87
N MET A 341 9.27 -5.34 18.77
CA MET A 341 10.41 -6.26 18.77
C MET A 341 11.61 -5.68 19.54
N ARG A 342 11.94 -4.40 19.28
CA ARG A 342 13.03 -3.72 20.00
C ARG A 342 12.78 -3.68 21.51
N ARG A 343 11.53 -3.41 21.92
CA ARG A 343 11.13 -3.41 23.34
C ARG A 343 11.20 -4.82 23.96
N ALA A 344 10.88 -5.83 23.18
CA ALA A 344 10.98 -7.24 23.57
C ALA A 344 12.43 -7.78 23.56
N GLY A 345 13.42 -6.99 23.15
CA GLY A 345 14.82 -7.45 23.03
C GLY A 345 15.07 -8.38 21.84
N ILE A 346 14.12 -8.49 20.90
CA ILE A 346 14.24 -9.36 19.74
C ILE A 346 14.96 -8.62 18.61
N THR A 347 16.10 -9.16 18.20
CA THR A 347 16.91 -8.58 17.11
C THR A 347 16.58 -9.23 15.77
N VAL A 348 16.41 -8.40 14.74
CA VAL A 348 16.28 -8.87 13.35
C VAL A 348 17.69 -9.01 12.76
N PRO A 349 18.04 -10.16 12.19
CA PRO A 349 19.30 -10.31 11.47
C PRO A 349 19.42 -9.24 10.36
N LYS A 350 20.63 -8.71 10.14
CA LYS A 350 20.87 -7.65 9.14
C LYS A 350 20.39 -8.02 7.74
N GLU A 351 20.41 -9.29 7.39
CA GLU A 351 19.95 -9.82 6.11
C GLU A 351 18.47 -10.25 6.12
N GLY A 352 17.79 -10.17 7.26
CA GLY A 352 16.41 -10.61 7.45
C GLY A 352 15.40 -9.50 7.21
N HIS A 353 14.26 -9.85 6.62
CA HIS A 353 13.10 -8.97 6.52
C HIS A 353 12.06 -9.37 7.55
N ALA A 354 12.06 -8.71 8.72
CA ALA A 354 10.98 -8.85 9.67
C ALA A 354 9.90 -7.79 9.41
N GLY A 355 8.71 -8.27 9.13
CA GLY A 355 7.52 -7.46 8.94
C GLY A 355 6.30 -8.21 9.47
N VAL A 356 5.13 -7.57 9.42
CA VAL A 356 3.88 -8.17 9.94
C VAL A 356 3.54 -9.53 9.30
N HIS A 357 3.98 -9.78 8.07
CA HIS A 357 3.84 -11.10 7.43
C HIS A 357 4.65 -12.21 8.12
N THR A 358 5.70 -11.86 8.86
CA THR A 358 6.47 -12.83 9.63
C THR A 358 5.61 -13.52 10.70
N LEU A 359 4.61 -12.83 11.29
CA LEU A 359 3.65 -13.47 12.21
C LEU A 359 2.91 -14.64 11.54
N ARG A 360 2.46 -14.44 10.30
CA ARG A 360 1.81 -15.50 9.52
C ARG A 360 2.78 -16.63 9.15
N HIS A 361 4.01 -16.30 8.79
CA HIS A 361 5.04 -17.30 8.49
C HIS A 361 5.37 -18.12 9.74
N SER A 362 5.49 -17.45 10.89
CA SER A 362 5.73 -18.11 12.18
C SER A 362 4.56 -19.02 12.58
N PHE A 363 3.31 -18.56 12.41
CA PHE A 363 2.12 -19.37 12.65
C PHE A 363 2.16 -20.67 11.82
N ALA A 364 2.42 -20.57 10.52
CA ALA A 364 2.50 -21.74 9.64
C ALA A 364 3.64 -22.70 10.02
N THR A 365 4.82 -22.15 10.32
CA THR A 365 5.99 -22.96 10.73
C THR A 365 5.77 -23.61 12.09
N ASN A 366 5.12 -22.91 13.02
CA ASN A 366 4.82 -23.49 14.34
C ASN A 366 3.78 -24.61 14.23
N LEU A 367 2.77 -24.48 13.35
CA LEU A 367 1.83 -25.58 13.06
C LEU A 367 2.56 -26.80 12.45
N LEU A 368 3.52 -26.56 11.55
CA LEU A 368 4.31 -27.64 10.97
C LEU A 368 5.15 -28.36 12.03
N LYS A 369 5.76 -27.62 12.96
CA LYS A 369 6.48 -28.20 14.10
C LYS A 369 5.56 -28.96 15.06
N ASP A 370 4.30 -28.58 15.15
CA ASP A 370 3.26 -29.29 15.89
C ASP A 370 2.65 -30.45 15.07
N GLU A 371 3.35 -30.90 14.02
CA GLU A 371 3.01 -32.06 13.15
C GLU A 371 1.71 -31.89 12.33
N ALA A 372 1.21 -30.65 12.15
CA ALA A 372 0.06 -30.42 11.29
C ALA A 372 0.43 -30.72 9.81
N SER A 373 -0.49 -31.34 9.06
CA SER A 373 -0.26 -31.64 7.65
C SER A 373 -0.16 -30.36 6.80
N LEU A 374 0.61 -30.41 5.71
CA LEU A 374 0.67 -29.27 4.76
C LEU A 374 -0.69 -28.92 4.18
N GLN A 375 -1.57 -29.91 4.02
CA GLN A 375 -2.93 -29.69 3.53
C GLN A 375 -3.74 -28.88 4.54
N ASP A 376 -3.69 -29.25 5.82
CA ASP A 376 -4.38 -28.53 6.90
C ASP A 376 -3.85 -27.09 7.02
N ILE A 377 -2.53 -26.91 6.98
CA ILE A 377 -1.90 -25.59 7.00
C ILE A 377 -2.33 -24.76 5.81
N SER A 378 -2.34 -25.35 4.60
CA SER A 378 -2.79 -24.70 3.37
C SER A 378 -4.25 -24.25 3.47
N GLN A 379 -5.12 -25.11 4.00
CA GLN A 379 -6.54 -24.83 4.19
C GLN A 379 -6.77 -23.74 5.24
N ILE A 380 -6.13 -23.83 6.41
CA ILE A 380 -6.22 -22.81 7.47
C ILE A 380 -5.75 -21.44 6.96
N LEU A 381 -4.67 -21.41 6.18
CA LEU A 381 -4.13 -20.18 5.61
C LEU A 381 -4.93 -19.68 4.40
N GLY A 382 -5.80 -20.51 3.80
CA GLY A 382 -6.55 -20.19 2.59
C GLY A 382 -5.62 -20.00 1.37
N HIS A 383 -4.63 -20.86 1.21
CA HIS A 383 -3.80 -20.88 0.01
C HIS A 383 -4.56 -21.54 -1.13
N SER A 384 -4.57 -20.89 -2.30
CA SER A 384 -5.11 -21.46 -3.54
C SER A 384 -4.15 -22.45 -4.21
N ASP A 385 -2.87 -22.40 -3.83
CA ASP A 385 -1.80 -23.23 -4.37
C ASP A 385 -0.96 -23.78 -3.19
N ILE A 386 -0.88 -25.09 -3.07
CA ILE A 386 -0.14 -25.78 -2.00
C ILE A 386 1.37 -25.49 -2.07
N ASN A 387 1.91 -25.20 -3.26
CA ASN A 387 3.32 -24.85 -3.43
C ASN A 387 3.72 -23.60 -2.62
N VAL A 388 2.76 -22.72 -2.31
CA VAL A 388 3.00 -21.59 -1.41
C VAL A 388 3.28 -22.07 0.02
N THR A 389 2.63 -23.16 0.43
CA THR A 389 2.79 -23.76 1.76
C THR A 389 4.10 -24.56 1.85
N GLU A 390 4.57 -25.16 0.76
CA GLU A 390 5.86 -25.88 0.71
C GLU A 390 7.06 -24.99 1.09
N THR A 391 6.92 -23.67 0.96
CA THR A 391 7.97 -22.73 1.39
C THR A 391 8.29 -22.90 2.89
N TYR A 392 7.33 -23.32 3.70
CA TYR A 392 7.52 -23.53 5.14
C TYR A 392 8.32 -24.80 5.46
N LEU A 393 8.25 -25.84 4.62
CA LEU A 393 9.11 -27.02 4.76
C LEU A 393 10.60 -26.66 4.71
N ARG A 394 10.95 -25.67 3.85
CA ARG A 394 12.36 -25.23 3.71
C ARG A 394 12.87 -24.46 4.93
N VAL A 395 11.97 -24.00 5.80
CA VAL A 395 12.33 -23.28 7.03
C VAL A 395 12.55 -24.25 8.19
N ASP A 396 11.96 -25.43 8.13
CA ASP A 396 12.13 -26.47 9.15
C ASP A 396 13.38 -27.33 8.85
N ILE A 397 14.55 -26.73 9.21
CA ILE A 397 15.85 -27.37 9.01
C ILE A 397 15.97 -28.68 9.80
N ASP A 398 15.30 -28.80 10.94
CA ASP A 398 15.38 -29.97 11.80
C ASP A 398 14.66 -31.15 11.16
N GLN A 399 13.49 -30.96 10.57
CA GLN A 399 12.83 -32.01 9.79
C GLN A 399 13.59 -32.35 8.50
N LEU A 400 14.18 -31.35 7.82
CA LEU A 400 15.02 -31.61 6.66
C LEU A 400 16.27 -32.44 7.01
N ARG A 401 16.85 -32.25 8.20
CA ARG A 401 17.96 -33.06 8.68
C ARG A 401 17.57 -34.52 8.91
N LEU A 402 16.36 -34.79 9.39
CA LEU A 402 15.85 -36.14 9.54
C LEU A 402 15.65 -36.88 8.20
N CYS A 403 15.47 -36.13 7.10
CA CYS A 403 15.40 -36.67 5.75
C CYS A 403 16.78 -36.82 5.08
N SER A 404 17.85 -36.30 5.68
CA SER A 404 19.19 -36.48 5.15
C SER A 404 19.64 -37.93 5.38
N LEU A 405 20.06 -38.62 4.31
CA LEU A 405 20.72 -39.89 4.44
C LEU A 405 22.03 -39.71 5.22
N ASP A 406 22.20 -40.48 6.29
CA ASP A 406 23.46 -40.55 7.02
C ASP A 406 24.53 -41.03 6.04
N LEU A 407 25.43 -40.14 5.63
CA LEU A 407 26.54 -40.45 4.75
C LEU A 407 27.57 -41.42 5.39
N GLU A 408 27.40 -41.75 6.69
CA GLU A 408 28.24 -42.72 7.38
C GLU A 408 27.80 -44.20 7.11
N VAL A 409 26.72 -44.39 6.34
CA VAL A 409 26.21 -45.76 6.01
C VAL A 409 26.50 -46.14 4.54
N LEU A 410 27.22 -45.30 3.81
CA LEU A 410 27.76 -45.60 2.46
C LEU A 410 29.27 -45.73 2.53
#